data_d510e9552957af9327d3c44929019c9c
#
_entry.id   d510e9552957af9327d3c44929019c9c
#
_cell.length_a   1.000
_cell.length_b   1.000
_cell.length_c   1.000
_cell.angle_alpha   90.00
_cell.angle_beta   90.00
_cell.angle_gamma   90.00
#
_symmetry.space_group_name_H-M   'P 1'
#
loop_
_entity.id
_entity.type
_entity.pdbx_description
1 polymer ?
#
loop_
_entity_poly.entity_id
_entity_poly.type
_entity_poly.pdbx_seq_one_letter_code
_entity_poly.pdbx_strand_id
1 'polypeptide(L)'
;MLSSARRFATVVAKSSARVYSIASSVVEAKHDVLIVGAGCAGMRAAIEAHDAGADVALLSKIHPVRSHSGAAEGGINAALGNASEDSPEEHAYDTVKGSDYLGDQDAIEILCNEAPGDVYQLEHWGAVFSRTDDGRIAQRPFGAAGAPRTAYAADITGHVLVHVLYEQVMKREIPTYEEFFAWKLVMNDDRCQGVIAWDLLDGGLKSIGAKTVILTTGGAGRLYVGTTNAYACTGDGMALALRVGVPLKDMEMMQFHPTTLAPTGVLITEGTRGEGAYLLNSEGERFLKRYAPNAMELASRDVISRAEQTEIDEGRGINGNVMLDLRHLGAEKILERLHGTRELSMTFAGVDPIYELIPVRPGAHYHMGGVDTDVWGLTEVEGLYAAGECACVSVHGANRLGGNALMETITYGKRVGRHAADWALANTTVEVPPSVEADAERELKELLDRRDGERPWSIRDELAGSMHENFGVFRREDQMRKQGEIVDGLRERYERVIVEDKGNVFNNDLTQALELGFLLELAACMVPCGLERKESRGAHSRPYDYPERDDEHYLKHTLVSWVDGGPRVDWKPVTMTKWQPQERTY
;
A
#
# COMPACT_ATOMS: atom_id res chain seq x y z
N MET A 1 0.24 42.94 -40.61
CA MET A 1 -0.54 42.26 -39.55
C MET A 1 -1.62 41.28 -40.06
N LEU A 2 -1.68 40.92 -41.35
CA LEU A 2 -2.69 39.98 -41.89
C LEU A 2 -2.09 38.60 -42.28
N SER A 3 -0.79 38.36 -42.09
CA SER A 3 -0.16 37.07 -42.42
C SER A 3 0.00 36.11 -41.23
N SER A 4 -0.08 36.61 -39.99
CA SER A 4 0.00 35.76 -38.78
C SER A 4 -1.34 35.10 -38.40
N ALA A 5 -2.46 35.75 -38.69
CA ALA A 5 -3.80 35.19 -38.40
C ALA A 5 -4.15 33.99 -39.29
N ARG A 6 -3.65 33.93 -40.54
CA ARG A 6 -3.87 32.78 -41.45
C ARG A 6 -3.05 31.53 -41.07
N ARG A 7 -1.89 31.70 -40.43
CA ARG A 7 -1.11 30.56 -39.92
C ARG A 7 -1.72 29.91 -38.67
N PHE A 8 -2.31 30.70 -37.79
CA PHE A 8 -3.02 30.16 -36.62
C PHE A 8 -4.31 29.41 -37.00
N ALA A 9 -5.09 29.92 -37.94
CA ALA A 9 -6.31 29.24 -38.41
C ALA A 9 -6.01 27.91 -39.11
N THR A 10 -4.83 27.78 -39.79
CA THR A 10 -4.44 26.54 -40.48
C THR A 10 -3.90 25.47 -39.51
N VAL A 11 -3.38 25.88 -38.36
CA VAL A 11 -2.95 24.93 -37.30
C VAL A 11 -4.14 24.39 -36.52
N VAL A 12 -5.15 25.23 -36.22
CA VAL A 12 -6.37 24.82 -35.50
C VAL A 12 -7.29 23.97 -36.41
N ALA A 13 -7.32 24.20 -37.74
CA ALA A 13 -8.16 23.42 -38.65
C ALA A 13 -7.56 22.05 -39.04
N LYS A 14 -6.28 21.78 -38.71
CA LYS A 14 -5.67 20.45 -38.92
C LYS A 14 -5.77 19.51 -37.69
N SER A 15 -6.32 19.98 -36.55
CA SER A 15 -6.48 19.15 -35.38
C SER A 15 -7.83 18.41 -35.30
N SER A 16 -8.74 18.61 -36.23
CA SER A 16 -10.13 18.11 -36.11
C SER A 16 -10.49 16.89 -36.97
N ALA A 17 -9.53 16.12 -37.44
CA ALA A 17 -9.79 14.86 -38.13
C ALA A 17 -8.59 13.88 -38.07
N ARG A 18 -7.97 13.70 -36.92
CA ARG A 18 -7.25 12.45 -36.69
C ARG A 18 -8.26 11.45 -36.13
N VAL A 19 -8.77 10.59 -37.02
CA VAL A 19 -9.27 9.28 -36.61
C VAL A 19 -8.12 8.62 -35.86
N TYR A 20 -8.26 8.51 -34.55
CA TYR A 20 -7.24 7.87 -33.71
C TYR A 20 -7.21 6.40 -34.09
N SER A 21 -6.26 6.03 -34.93
CA SER A 21 -5.81 4.66 -35.04
C SER A 21 -5.05 4.38 -33.76
N ILE A 22 -5.55 3.46 -32.95
CA ILE A 22 -4.75 2.77 -31.95
C ILE A 22 -3.81 1.89 -32.78
N ALA A 23 -2.82 2.51 -33.43
CA ALA A 23 -1.82 1.77 -34.15
C ALA A 23 -0.91 1.15 -33.09
N SER A 24 -1.06 -0.15 -32.88
CA SER A 24 -0.17 -0.96 -32.06
C SER A 24 1.22 -0.91 -32.65
N SER A 25 2.05 0.04 -32.25
CA SER A 25 3.48 -0.16 -32.30
C SER A 25 3.82 -1.02 -31.07
N VAL A 26 3.52 -2.32 -31.16
CA VAL A 26 3.91 -3.30 -30.14
C VAL A 26 5.43 -3.31 -30.10
N VAL A 27 6.02 -2.70 -29.08
CA VAL A 27 7.43 -2.88 -28.78
C VAL A 27 7.53 -4.21 -28.07
N GLU A 28 7.91 -5.26 -28.78
CA GLU A 28 8.27 -6.54 -28.18
C GLU A 28 9.58 -6.38 -27.39
N ALA A 29 9.48 -5.90 -26.16
CA ALA A 29 10.56 -6.01 -25.19
C ALA A 29 10.44 -7.35 -24.46
N LYS A 30 11.56 -8.02 -24.23
CA LYS A 30 11.60 -9.31 -23.51
C LYS A 30 12.68 -9.25 -22.45
N HIS A 31 12.32 -9.62 -21.23
CA HIS A 31 13.22 -9.65 -20.08
C HIS A 31 13.19 -11.02 -19.37
N ASP A 32 14.18 -11.29 -18.55
CA ASP A 32 14.13 -12.43 -17.64
C ASP A 32 13.14 -12.15 -16.51
N VAL A 33 13.21 -10.94 -15.91
CA VAL A 33 12.37 -10.51 -14.79
C VAL A 33 11.78 -9.13 -15.09
N LEU A 34 10.46 -9.03 -15.06
CA LEU A 34 9.74 -7.74 -15.13
C LEU A 34 9.11 -7.44 -13.77
N ILE A 35 9.46 -6.29 -13.19
CA ILE A 35 8.90 -5.83 -11.94
C ILE A 35 7.86 -4.74 -12.21
N VAL A 36 6.64 -4.93 -11.71
CA VAL A 36 5.51 -4.00 -11.84
C VAL A 36 5.32 -3.23 -10.54
N GLY A 37 5.70 -1.96 -10.56
CA GLY A 37 5.74 -1.06 -9.41
C GLY A 37 7.16 -0.74 -8.98
N ALA A 38 7.50 0.56 -8.93
CA ALA A 38 8.85 1.05 -8.59
C ALA A 38 8.89 1.73 -7.21
N GLY A 39 8.16 1.18 -6.22
CA GLY A 39 8.35 1.50 -4.81
C GLY A 39 9.59 0.82 -4.23
N CYS A 40 9.81 0.94 -2.92
CA CYS A 40 10.99 0.31 -2.27
C CYS A 40 11.07 -1.20 -2.56
N ALA A 41 9.95 -1.93 -2.52
CA ALA A 41 9.94 -3.37 -2.80
C ALA A 41 10.36 -3.69 -4.24
N GLY A 42 9.82 -2.98 -5.23
CA GLY A 42 10.15 -3.21 -6.63
C GLY A 42 11.58 -2.85 -6.97
N MET A 43 12.07 -1.70 -6.52
CA MET A 43 13.47 -1.32 -6.74
C MET A 43 14.44 -2.26 -6.04
N ARG A 44 14.10 -2.70 -4.82
CA ARG A 44 14.93 -3.68 -4.09
C ARG A 44 14.96 -5.03 -4.81
N ALA A 45 13.81 -5.49 -5.34
CA ALA A 45 13.74 -6.72 -6.13
C ALA A 45 14.55 -6.60 -7.44
N ALA A 46 14.45 -5.47 -8.13
CA ALA A 46 15.18 -5.22 -9.37
C ALA A 46 16.71 -5.25 -9.16
N ILE A 47 17.19 -4.61 -8.10
CA ILE A 47 18.61 -4.60 -7.73
C ILE A 47 19.12 -6.03 -7.49
N GLU A 48 18.37 -6.81 -6.73
CA GLU A 48 18.79 -8.18 -6.38
C GLU A 48 18.73 -9.13 -7.57
N ALA A 49 17.68 -9.02 -8.39
CA ALA A 49 17.56 -9.83 -9.60
C ALA A 49 18.66 -9.51 -10.62
N HIS A 50 19.00 -8.24 -10.79
CA HIS A 50 20.13 -7.81 -11.65
C HIS A 50 21.46 -8.34 -11.11
N ASP A 51 21.71 -8.22 -9.81
CA ASP A 51 22.94 -8.68 -9.18
C ASP A 51 23.07 -10.23 -9.20
N ALA A 52 21.96 -10.95 -9.39
CA ALA A 52 21.92 -12.38 -9.68
C ALA A 52 22.27 -12.72 -11.15
N GLY A 53 22.36 -11.72 -12.04
CA GLY A 53 22.73 -11.87 -13.46
C GLY A 53 21.54 -11.99 -14.42
N ALA A 54 20.32 -11.73 -13.98
CA ALA A 54 19.14 -11.71 -14.86
C ALA A 54 19.03 -10.40 -15.66
N ASP A 55 18.43 -10.44 -16.84
CA ASP A 55 17.96 -9.27 -17.56
C ASP A 55 16.66 -8.77 -16.93
N VAL A 56 16.70 -7.56 -16.35
CA VAL A 56 15.64 -7.02 -15.48
C VAL A 56 15.12 -5.71 -16.02
N ALA A 57 13.81 -5.51 -15.93
CA ALA A 57 13.19 -4.20 -16.14
C ALA A 57 12.19 -3.85 -15.03
N LEU A 58 12.08 -2.55 -14.74
CA LEU A 58 11.05 -1.96 -13.91
C LEU A 58 9.95 -1.34 -14.77
N LEU A 59 8.69 -1.50 -14.37
CA LEU A 59 7.54 -0.81 -14.94
C LEU A 59 6.80 -0.04 -13.85
N SER A 60 6.51 1.22 -14.07
CA SER A 60 5.85 2.07 -13.07
C SER A 60 4.85 3.04 -13.71
N LYS A 61 3.64 3.14 -13.14
CA LYS A 61 2.63 4.08 -13.65
C LYS A 61 2.92 5.56 -13.33
N ILE A 62 3.88 5.80 -12.44
CA ILE A 62 4.40 7.13 -12.08
C ILE A 62 5.92 7.06 -12.04
N HIS A 63 6.59 8.21 -12.06
CA HIS A 63 8.04 8.24 -11.87
C HIS A 63 8.44 7.55 -10.54
N PRO A 64 9.47 6.69 -10.50
CA PRO A 64 9.83 5.86 -9.32
C PRO A 64 9.96 6.64 -8.02
N VAL A 65 10.62 7.80 -8.02
CA VAL A 65 10.80 8.62 -6.80
C VAL A 65 9.51 9.26 -6.29
N ARG A 66 8.39 9.14 -7.00
CA ARG A 66 7.05 9.58 -6.58
C ARG A 66 6.22 8.46 -5.96
N SER A 67 6.79 7.27 -5.79
CA SER A 67 6.10 6.15 -5.13
C SER A 67 5.67 6.51 -3.71
N HIS A 68 4.59 5.88 -3.25
CA HIS A 68 4.05 6.12 -1.90
C HIS A 68 5.06 5.79 -0.78
N SER A 69 6.03 4.91 -1.02
CA SER A 69 7.12 4.62 -0.07
C SER A 69 7.86 5.89 0.36
N GLY A 70 7.95 6.91 -0.51
CA GLY A 70 8.57 8.20 -0.20
C GLY A 70 7.81 9.03 0.84
N ALA A 71 6.54 8.75 1.08
CA ALA A 71 5.71 9.43 2.09
C ALA A 71 5.84 8.80 3.49
N ALA A 72 6.64 7.74 3.67
CA ALA A 72 6.85 7.13 4.96
C ALA A 72 7.85 7.94 5.80
N GLU A 73 7.37 8.50 6.90
CA GLU A 73 8.14 9.42 7.75
C GLU A 73 8.83 8.72 8.92
N GLY A 74 8.17 7.67 9.43
CA GLY A 74 8.43 7.12 10.76
C GLY A 74 9.78 6.47 10.95
N GLY A 75 10.22 5.66 10.03
CA GLY A 75 11.46 4.89 10.12
C GLY A 75 11.30 3.43 9.72
N ILE A 76 12.35 2.65 9.89
CA ILE A 76 12.47 1.24 9.53
C ILE A 76 12.95 0.43 10.75
N ASN A 77 12.24 -0.66 11.07
CA ASN A 77 12.56 -1.47 12.25
C ASN A 77 13.72 -2.45 12.00
N ALA A 78 14.68 -2.43 12.91
CA ALA A 78 15.72 -3.45 12.97
C ALA A 78 16.29 -3.53 14.41
N ALA A 79 16.51 -4.71 14.92
CA ALA A 79 17.08 -4.91 16.25
C ALA A 79 18.61 -4.67 16.24
N LEU A 80 19.02 -3.39 16.16
CA LEU A 80 20.44 -2.98 16.12
C LEU A 80 21.09 -2.91 17.52
N GLY A 81 20.28 -2.80 18.58
CA GLY A 81 20.76 -2.67 19.95
C GLY A 81 21.46 -1.35 20.26
N ASN A 82 21.23 -0.28 19.47
CA ASN A 82 21.93 1.00 19.61
C ASN A 82 21.33 1.91 20.69
N ALA A 83 20.01 1.83 20.92
CA ALA A 83 19.32 2.65 21.93
C ALA A 83 19.04 1.89 23.23
N SER A 84 18.87 0.57 23.18
CA SER A 84 18.74 -0.36 24.32
C SER A 84 19.11 -1.75 23.87
N GLU A 85 19.27 -2.70 24.80
CA GLU A 85 19.33 -4.12 24.45
C GLU A 85 18.09 -4.51 23.65
N ASP A 86 18.30 -5.27 22.59
CA ASP A 86 17.26 -5.74 21.69
C ASP A 86 17.78 -6.94 20.87
N SER A 87 16.89 -7.77 20.36
CA SER A 87 17.24 -8.93 19.54
C SER A 87 16.23 -9.14 18.40
N PRO A 88 16.64 -9.84 17.32
CA PRO A 88 15.69 -10.27 16.29
C PRO A 88 14.53 -11.11 16.85
N GLU A 89 14.74 -11.89 17.90
CA GLU A 89 13.70 -12.69 18.54
C GLU A 89 12.69 -11.82 19.29
N GLU A 90 13.14 -10.78 20.00
CA GLU A 90 12.24 -9.79 20.63
C GLU A 90 11.47 -8.98 19.58
N HIS A 91 12.13 -8.60 18.48
CA HIS A 91 11.45 -7.97 17.34
C HIS A 91 10.38 -8.88 16.74
N ALA A 92 10.67 -10.17 16.57
CA ALA A 92 9.71 -11.14 16.07
C ALA A 92 8.52 -11.33 17.03
N TYR A 93 8.79 -11.44 18.33
CA TYR A 93 7.73 -11.54 19.34
C TYR A 93 6.79 -10.32 19.34
N ASP A 94 7.37 -9.11 19.32
CA ASP A 94 6.58 -7.87 19.24
C ASP A 94 5.74 -7.82 17.96
N THR A 95 6.28 -8.31 16.84
CA THR A 95 5.57 -8.37 15.57
C THR A 95 4.42 -9.37 15.61
N VAL A 96 4.63 -10.58 16.16
CA VAL A 96 3.58 -11.60 16.36
C VAL A 96 2.47 -11.07 17.28
N LYS A 97 2.83 -10.47 18.43
CA LYS A 97 1.88 -9.86 19.36
C LYS A 97 1.16 -8.68 18.70
N GLY A 98 1.90 -7.82 17.97
CA GLY A 98 1.37 -6.66 17.26
C GLY A 98 0.40 -7.04 16.16
N SER A 99 0.63 -8.17 15.46
CA SER A 99 -0.22 -8.72 14.41
C SER A 99 -1.52 -9.38 14.94
N ASP A 100 -1.74 -9.35 16.24
CA ASP A 100 -2.80 -10.06 16.96
C ASP A 100 -2.81 -11.57 16.67
N TYR A 101 -1.59 -12.14 16.57
CA TYR A 101 -1.29 -13.54 16.33
C TYR A 101 -1.80 -14.11 14.98
N LEU A 102 -2.27 -13.28 14.08
CA LEU A 102 -2.68 -13.69 12.74
C LEU A 102 -1.49 -13.73 11.75
N GLY A 103 -0.36 -13.12 12.05
CA GLY A 103 0.82 -13.16 11.20
C GLY A 103 1.51 -14.54 11.18
N ASP A 104 1.99 -14.96 10.00
CA ASP A 104 2.77 -16.20 9.84
C ASP A 104 4.14 -16.05 10.50
N GLN A 105 4.41 -16.85 11.52
CA GLN A 105 5.57 -16.66 12.40
C GLN A 105 6.90 -16.95 11.69
N ASP A 106 6.94 -17.89 10.75
CA ASP A 106 8.13 -18.14 9.93
C ASP A 106 8.47 -16.94 9.04
N ALA A 107 7.47 -16.30 8.43
CA ALA A 107 7.66 -15.07 7.67
C ALA A 107 8.14 -13.91 8.57
N ILE A 108 7.57 -13.77 9.76
CA ILE A 108 7.98 -12.78 10.74
C ILE A 108 9.43 -13.02 11.21
N GLU A 109 9.81 -14.26 11.49
CA GLU A 109 11.17 -14.60 11.91
C GLU A 109 12.19 -14.27 10.80
N ILE A 110 11.87 -14.55 9.53
CA ILE A 110 12.70 -14.16 8.38
C ILE A 110 12.90 -12.65 8.36
N LEU A 111 11.80 -11.86 8.39
CA LEU A 111 11.86 -10.40 8.40
C LEU A 111 12.79 -9.88 9.48
N CYS A 112 12.58 -10.32 10.71
CA CYS A 112 13.28 -9.77 11.88
C CYS A 112 14.75 -10.19 11.95
N ASN A 113 15.09 -11.39 11.46
CA ASN A 113 16.47 -11.86 11.41
C ASN A 113 17.29 -11.16 10.32
N GLU A 114 16.67 -10.84 9.16
CA GLU A 114 17.39 -10.19 8.06
C GLU A 114 17.46 -8.66 8.24
N ALA A 115 16.55 -8.05 8.99
CA ALA A 115 16.42 -6.61 9.16
C ALA A 115 17.72 -5.87 9.53
N PRO A 116 18.56 -6.32 10.50
CA PRO A 116 19.78 -5.61 10.83
C PRO A 116 20.76 -5.53 9.64
N GLY A 117 20.93 -6.63 8.92
CA GLY A 117 21.80 -6.67 7.73
C GLY A 117 21.29 -5.76 6.60
N ASP A 118 19.98 -5.72 6.42
CA ASP A 118 19.33 -4.88 5.40
C ASP A 118 19.49 -3.39 5.70
N VAL A 119 19.37 -2.96 6.97
CA VAL A 119 19.61 -1.56 7.36
C VAL A 119 21.06 -1.17 7.11
N TYR A 120 22.03 -2.00 7.47
CA TYR A 120 23.43 -1.72 7.18
C TYR A 120 23.72 -1.70 5.67
N GLN A 121 23.08 -2.54 4.87
CA GLN A 121 23.22 -2.49 3.42
C GLN A 121 22.69 -1.17 2.84
N LEU A 122 21.54 -0.69 3.30
CA LEU A 122 21.00 0.61 2.89
C LEU A 122 21.97 1.76 3.25
N GLU A 123 22.56 1.71 4.45
CA GLU A 123 23.58 2.67 4.87
C GLU A 123 24.80 2.64 3.93
N HIS A 124 25.32 1.46 3.61
CA HIS A 124 26.44 1.29 2.67
C HIS A 124 26.10 1.79 1.26
N TRP A 125 24.83 1.80 0.88
CA TRP A 125 24.37 2.37 -0.39
C TRP A 125 24.19 3.89 -0.32
N GLY A 126 24.29 4.49 0.86
CA GLY A 126 24.25 5.93 1.04
C GLY A 126 23.02 6.46 1.80
N ALA A 127 22.22 5.60 2.43
CA ALA A 127 21.12 6.06 3.28
C ALA A 127 21.65 6.81 4.52
N VAL A 128 21.32 8.09 4.62
CA VAL A 128 21.76 8.98 5.70
C VAL A 128 20.81 8.85 6.88
N PHE A 129 21.00 7.84 7.71
CA PHE A 129 20.27 7.70 8.97
C PHE A 129 20.73 8.73 10.00
N SER A 130 19.82 9.18 10.87
CA SER A 130 20.15 9.97 12.06
C SER A 130 21.12 9.22 12.96
N ARG A 131 22.01 9.96 13.69
CA ARG A 131 23.07 9.37 14.50
C ARG A 131 22.91 9.72 15.98
N THR A 132 23.40 8.80 16.79
CA THR A 132 23.69 9.06 18.20
C THR A 132 24.98 9.87 18.34
N ASP A 133 25.26 10.44 19.51
CA ASP A 133 26.48 11.23 19.77
C ASP A 133 27.77 10.43 19.56
N ASP A 134 27.72 9.11 19.75
CA ASP A 134 28.82 8.18 19.51
C ASP A 134 28.88 7.63 18.06
N GLY A 135 28.06 8.20 17.17
CA GLY A 135 28.09 7.93 15.71
C GLY A 135 27.36 6.69 15.24
N ARG A 136 26.65 5.94 16.11
CA ARG A 136 25.81 4.81 15.71
C ARG A 136 24.50 5.28 15.07
N ILE A 137 23.83 4.40 14.30
CA ILE A 137 22.50 4.66 13.78
C ILE A 137 21.54 4.89 14.96
N ALA A 138 20.89 6.05 14.99
CA ALA A 138 19.92 6.37 16.02
C ALA A 138 18.63 5.54 15.84
N GLN A 139 18.03 5.15 16.96
CA GLN A 139 16.78 4.41 17.02
C GLN A 139 15.81 5.09 17.97
N ARG A 140 14.50 5.06 17.63
CA ARG A 140 13.45 5.66 18.43
C ARG A 140 12.34 4.67 18.79
N PRO A 141 11.57 4.90 19.88
CA PRO A 141 10.44 4.05 20.24
C PRO A 141 9.26 4.26 19.30
N PHE A 142 8.57 3.14 19.00
CA PHE A 142 7.28 3.12 18.32
C PHE A 142 6.25 2.34 19.11
N GLY A 143 4.97 2.55 18.79
CA GLY A 143 3.85 1.90 19.47
C GLY A 143 3.92 0.38 19.42
N ALA A 144 3.58 -0.25 20.55
CA ALA A 144 3.57 -1.70 20.76
C ALA A 144 4.93 -2.40 20.62
N ALA A 145 6.04 -1.69 20.47
CA ALA A 145 7.38 -2.25 20.45
C ALA A 145 7.96 -2.31 21.87
N GLY A 146 8.57 -3.43 22.24
CA GLY A 146 9.22 -3.64 23.54
C GLY A 146 10.56 -2.92 23.67
N ALA A 147 11.17 -2.53 22.54
CA ALA A 147 12.43 -1.79 22.49
C ALA A 147 12.39 -0.67 21.44
N PRO A 148 13.17 0.42 21.61
CA PRO A 148 13.32 1.47 20.60
C PRO A 148 14.20 0.96 19.45
N ARG A 149 13.60 0.29 18.46
CA ARG A 149 14.31 -0.35 17.34
C ARG A 149 14.15 0.34 16.00
N THR A 150 13.37 1.41 15.92
CA THR A 150 13.10 2.07 14.65
C THR A 150 14.24 3.00 14.27
N ALA A 151 15.08 2.58 13.31
CA ALA A 151 16.09 3.42 12.68
C ALA A 151 15.39 4.47 11.78
N TYR A 152 15.89 5.69 11.74
CA TYR A 152 15.21 6.80 11.07
C TYR A 152 16.18 7.83 10.48
N ALA A 153 15.70 8.58 9.50
CA ALA A 153 16.33 9.77 8.97
C ALA A 153 15.38 10.95 9.22
N ALA A 154 15.54 11.65 10.33
CA ALA A 154 14.61 12.66 10.83
C ALA A 154 13.14 12.20 10.72
N ASP A 155 12.29 12.91 9.97
CA ASP A 155 10.91 12.54 9.63
C ASP A 155 10.72 12.34 8.11
N ILE A 156 11.80 11.93 7.39
CA ILE A 156 11.82 11.72 5.94
C ILE A 156 12.43 10.36 5.53
N THR A 157 12.31 9.35 6.37
CA THR A 157 13.00 8.06 6.16
C THR A 157 12.64 7.42 4.82
N GLY A 158 11.37 7.36 4.46
CA GLY A 158 10.93 6.79 3.18
C GLY A 158 11.49 7.53 1.97
N HIS A 159 11.54 8.87 2.03
CA HIS A 159 12.16 9.68 0.99
C HIS A 159 13.65 9.29 0.78
N VAL A 160 14.41 9.19 1.87
CA VAL A 160 15.81 8.77 1.81
C VAL A 160 15.95 7.39 1.18
N LEU A 161 15.14 6.40 1.60
CA LEU A 161 15.23 5.04 1.08
C LEU A 161 14.85 4.94 -0.40
N VAL A 162 13.79 5.63 -0.84
CA VAL A 162 13.38 5.65 -2.25
C VAL A 162 14.50 6.21 -3.13
N HIS A 163 15.13 7.32 -2.72
CA HIS A 163 16.22 7.93 -3.48
C HIS A 163 17.46 7.03 -3.54
N VAL A 164 17.87 6.45 -2.42
CA VAL A 164 19.02 5.52 -2.38
C VAL A 164 18.78 4.30 -3.27
N LEU A 165 17.58 3.70 -3.22
CA LEU A 165 17.26 2.56 -4.07
C LEU A 165 17.22 2.94 -5.55
N TYR A 166 16.66 4.09 -5.88
CA TYR A 166 16.61 4.57 -7.26
C TYR A 166 18.02 4.86 -7.81
N GLU A 167 18.91 5.45 -7.01
CA GLU A 167 20.32 5.61 -7.36
C GLU A 167 20.99 4.26 -7.64
N GLN A 168 20.68 3.20 -6.88
CA GLN A 168 21.21 1.86 -7.13
C GLN A 168 20.65 1.23 -8.41
N VAL A 169 19.38 1.50 -8.74
CA VAL A 169 18.76 1.10 -10.02
C VAL A 169 19.48 1.79 -11.18
N MET A 170 19.67 3.12 -11.10
CA MET A 170 20.38 3.90 -12.11
C MET A 170 21.84 3.46 -12.26
N LYS A 171 22.55 3.22 -11.18
CA LYS A 171 23.95 2.75 -11.17
C LYS A 171 24.14 1.42 -11.91
N ARG A 172 23.11 0.56 -11.89
CA ARG A 172 23.08 -0.73 -12.59
C ARG A 172 22.50 -0.65 -13.99
N GLU A 173 22.12 0.55 -14.43
CA GLU A 173 21.52 0.80 -15.73
C GLU A 173 20.28 -0.09 -15.99
N ILE A 174 19.50 -0.39 -14.94
CA ILE A 174 18.27 -1.20 -15.06
C ILE A 174 17.23 -0.41 -15.84
N PRO A 175 16.75 -0.90 -17.00
CA PRO A 175 15.70 -0.25 -17.77
C PRO A 175 14.45 0.00 -16.95
N THR A 176 13.89 1.21 -17.04
CA THR A 176 12.67 1.60 -16.34
C THR A 176 11.66 2.14 -17.35
N TYR A 177 10.50 1.47 -17.44
CA TYR A 177 9.33 1.92 -18.18
C TYR A 177 8.53 2.84 -17.27
N GLU A 178 8.85 4.13 -17.32
CA GLU A 178 8.20 5.17 -16.53
C GLU A 178 6.92 5.64 -17.20
N GLU A 179 5.87 5.96 -16.39
CA GLU A 179 4.54 6.37 -16.87
C GLU A 179 3.86 5.26 -17.71
N PHE A 180 4.07 3.99 -17.34
CA PHE A 180 3.42 2.83 -17.92
C PHE A 180 2.41 2.26 -16.94
N PHE A 181 1.14 2.23 -17.33
CA PHE A 181 0.06 1.66 -16.54
C PHE A 181 -0.13 0.18 -16.87
N ALA A 182 0.25 -0.72 -15.97
CA ALA A 182 0.03 -2.16 -16.11
C ALA A 182 -1.47 -2.46 -16.05
N TRP A 183 -2.01 -3.03 -17.13
CA TRP A 183 -3.46 -3.26 -17.24
C TRP A 183 -3.86 -4.72 -17.27
N LYS A 184 -3.05 -5.59 -17.90
CA LYS A 184 -3.30 -7.03 -17.95
C LYS A 184 -2.01 -7.82 -17.77
N LEU A 185 -2.11 -8.98 -17.10
CA LEU A 185 -1.06 -9.99 -17.15
C LEU A 185 -1.19 -10.79 -18.44
N VAL A 186 -0.06 -11.16 -19.02
CA VAL A 186 0.01 -12.03 -20.20
C VAL A 186 0.08 -13.46 -19.69
N MET A 187 -1.00 -14.22 -19.92
CA MET A 187 -1.07 -15.63 -19.59
C MET A 187 -0.88 -16.49 -20.84
N ASN A 188 -0.09 -17.55 -20.72
CA ASN A 188 0.04 -18.59 -21.71
C ASN A 188 -0.12 -19.92 -20.97
N ASP A 189 -1.26 -20.58 -21.19
CA ASP A 189 -1.76 -21.63 -20.32
C ASP A 189 -1.79 -21.17 -18.84
N ASP A 190 -1.23 -21.93 -17.92
CA ASP A 190 -1.22 -21.64 -16.48
C ASP A 190 0.00 -20.79 -16.04
N ARG A 191 0.76 -20.21 -16.99
CA ARG A 191 1.98 -19.45 -16.71
C ARG A 191 1.84 -17.99 -17.07
N CYS A 192 2.28 -17.10 -16.15
CA CYS A 192 2.43 -15.67 -16.42
C CYS A 192 3.72 -15.42 -17.21
N GLN A 193 3.61 -14.72 -18.35
CA GLN A 193 4.72 -14.49 -19.27
C GLN A 193 4.89 -13.02 -19.68
N GLY A 194 4.37 -12.09 -18.91
CA GLY A 194 4.54 -10.67 -19.16
C GLY A 194 3.35 -9.82 -18.76
N VAL A 195 3.35 -8.59 -19.26
CA VAL A 195 2.34 -7.56 -18.96
C VAL A 195 1.97 -6.80 -20.22
N ILE A 196 0.69 -6.50 -20.37
CA ILE A 196 0.20 -5.47 -21.28
C ILE A 196 0.02 -4.19 -20.48
N ALA A 197 0.68 -3.13 -20.90
CA ALA A 197 0.64 -1.83 -20.26
C ALA A 197 0.21 -0.73 -21.24
N TRP A 198 -0.43 0.31 -20.72
CA TRP A 198 -0.69 1.55 -21.43
C TRP A 198 0.49 2.51 -21.21
N ASP A 199 1.14 2.91 -22.29
CA ASP A 199 2.16 3.95 -22.30
C ASP A 199 1.48 5.33 -22.25
N LEU A 200 1.63 6.03 -21.13
CA LEU A 200 1.02 7.35 -20.92
C LEU A 200 1.72 8.46 -21.71
N LEU A 201 3.01 8.29 -22.01
CA LEU A 201 3.81 9.29 -22.71
C LEU A 201 3.50 9.32 -24.22
N ASP A 202 3.50 8.15 -24.85
CA ASP A 202 3.28 8.02 -26.30
C ASP A 202 1.82 7.74 -26.65
N GLY A 203 1.06 7.20 -25.71
CA GLY A 203 -0.33 6.80 -25.86
C GLY A 203 -0.49 5.56 -26.73
N GLY A 204 -0.63 4.40 -26.10
CA GLY A 204 -0.83 3.12 -26.80
C GLY A 204 -0.54 1.92 -25.92
N LEU A 205 -1.02 0.76 -26.31
CA LEU A 205 -0.71 -0.50 -25.66
C LEU A 205 0.70 -0.96 -26.02
N LYS A 206 1.41 -1.47 -25.03
CA LYS A 206 2.73 -2.08 -25.16
C LYS A 206 2.69 -3.46 -24.49
N SER A 207 3.23 -4.44 -25.17
CA SER A 207 3.38 -5.79 -24.65
C SER A 207 4.82 -6.01 -24.23
N ILE A 208 5.02 -6.33 -22.95
CA ILE A 208 6.34 -6.57 -22.37
C ILE A 208 6.39 -8.00 -21.87
N GLY A 209 7.13 -8.86 -22.60
CA GLY A 209 7.31 -10.25 -22.23
C GLY A 209 8.34 -10.41 -21.11
N ALA A 210 8.11 -11.37 -20.20
CA ALA A 210 9.07 -11.72 -19.17
C ALA A 210 8.91 -13.19 -18.76
N LYS A 211 10.02 -13.82 -18.36
CA LYS A 211 9.96 -15.19 -17.82
C LYS A 211 9.31 -15.22 -16.44
N THR A 212 9.51 -14.15 -15.65
CA THR A 212 8.82 -13.93 -14.37
C THR A 212 8.33 -12.49 -14.27
N VAL A 213 7.17 -12.31 -13.62
CA VAL A 213 6.59 -11.01 -13.28
C VAL A 213 6.50 -10.88 -11.76
N ILE A 214 6.99 -9.78 -11.19
CA ILE A 214 6.90 -9.49 -9.76
C ILE A 214 5.97 -8.29 -9.57
N LEU A 215 4.84 -8.48 -8.88
CA LEU A 215 3.89 -7.43 -8.55
C LEU A 215 4.32 -6.72 -7.24
N THR A 216 4.57 -5.41 -7.33
CA THR A 216 5.00 -4.55 -6.20
C THR A 216 4.30 -3.20 -6.22
N THR A 217 3.01 -3.20 -6.60
CA THR A 217 2.23 -2.01 -6.91
C THR A 217 1.70 -1.26 -5.68
N GLY A 218 2.01 -1.75 -4.47
CA GLY A 218 1.51 -1.17 -3.22
C GLY A 218 0.07 -1.58 -2.91
N GLY A 219 -0.52 -0.93 -1.90
CA GLY A 219 -1.84 -1.24 -1.35
C GLY A 219 -3.01 -0.57 -2.07
N ALA A 220 -4.21 -0.70 -1.48
CA ALA A 220 -5.47 -0.22 -2.02
C ALA A 220 -6.14 0.84 -1.12
N GLY A 221 -5.37 1.68 -0.42
CA GLY A 221 -5.93 2.66 0.53
C GLY A 221 -6.83 3.71 -0.10
N ARG A 222 -6.80 3.88 -1.43
CA ARG A 222 -7.73 4.77 -2.17
C ARG A 222 -9.16 4.23 -2.25
N LEU A 223 -9.43 3.08 -1.66
CA LEU A 223 -10.79 2.62 -1.34
C LEU A 223 -11.50 3.47 -0.27
N TYR A 224 -10.78 4.38 0.42
CA TYR A 224 -11.32 5.19 1.51
C TYR A 224 -11.12 6.68 1.24
N VAL A 225 -12.09 7.50 1.60
CA VAL A 225 -12.00 8.96 1.49
C VAL A 225 -10.97 9.53 2.47
N GLY A 226 -10.94 9.05 3.71
CA GLY A 226 -9.94 9.42 4.73
C GLY A 226 -8.75 8.48 4.67
N THR A 227 -7.72 8.81 3.89
CA THR A 227 -6.55 7.94 3.72
C THR A 227 -5.26 8.74 3.65
N THR A 228 -4.19 8.16 4.22
CA THR A 228 -2.82 8.68 4.09
C THR A 228 -2.16 8.31 2.76
N ASN A 229 -2.81 7.45 1.97
CA ASN A 229 -2.22 6.89 0.76
C ASN A 229 -2.25 7.86 -0.43
N ALA A 230 -1.18 7.86 -1.21
CA ALA A 230 -1.08 8.57 -2.48
C ALA A 230 -2.18 8.14 -3.46
N TYR A 231 -2.50 8.99 -4.44
CA TYR A 231 -3.51 8.70 -5.46
C TYR A 231 -3.21 7.44 -6.27
N ALA A 232 -1.93 7.05 -6.37
CA ALA A 232 -1.49 5.85 -7.06
C ALA A 232 -1.76 4.53 -6.33
N CYS A 233 -2.19 4.56 -5.05
CA CYS A 233 -2.45 3.35 -4.24
C CYS A 233 -3.85 2.79 -4.51
N THR A 234 -4.06 2.20 -5.66
CA THR A 234 -5.34 1.71 -6.18
C THR A 234 -5.43 0.18 -6.29
N GLY A 235 -4.44 -0.55 -5.72
CA GLY A 235 -4.46 -2.01 -5.62
C GLY A 235 -4.28 -2.76 -6.94
N ASP A 236 -3.67 -2.12 -7.94
CA ASP A 236 -3.58 -2.62 -9.31
C ASP A 236 -3.07 -4.06 -9.40
N GLY A 237 -1.94 -4.37 -8.74
CA GLY A 237 -1.36 -5.72 -8.77
C GLY A 237 -2.22 -6.77 -8.07
N MET A 238 -2.96 -6.39 -7.02
CA MET A 238 -3.91 -7.29 -6.36
C MET A 238 -5.03 -7.68 -7.33
N ALA A 239 -5.62 -6.69 -8.03
CA ALA A 239 -6.66 -6.93 -9.00
C ALA A 239 -6.15 -7.72 -10.23
N LEU A 240 -4.93 -7.42 -10.69
CA LEU A 240 -4.28 -8.18 -11.77
C LEU A 240 -4.07 -9.65 -11.41
N ALA A 241 -3.61 -9.93 -10.19
CA ALA A 241 -3.43 -11.29 -9.69
C ALA A 241 -4.77 -12.03 -9.56
N LEU A 242 -5.79 -11.36 -9.00
CA LEU A 242 -7.14 -11.93 -8.84
C LEU A 242 -7.74 -12.33 -10.20
N ARG A 243 -7.58 -11.51 -11.23
CA ARG A 243 -8.10 -11.77 -12.59
C ARG A 243 -7.48 -12.98 -13.27
N VAL A 244 -6.30 -13.42 -12.86
CA VAL A 244 -5.64 -14.61 -13.38
C VAL A 244 -5.77 -15.82 -12.45
N GLY A 245 -6.65 -15.72 -11.44
CA GLY A 245 -7.01 -16.82 -10.56
C GLY A 245 -6.21 -16.93 -9.28
N VAL A 246 -5.24 -16.03 -9.02
CA VAL A 246 -4.51 -16.01 -7.73
C VAL A 246 -5.43 -15.50 -6.63
N PRO A 247 -5.59 -16.23 -5.51
CA PRO A 247 -6.38 -15.75 -4.40
C PRO A 247 -5.73 -14.54 -3.70
N LEU A 248 -6.57 -13.68 -3.11
CA LEU A 248 -6.12 -12.63 -2.20
C LEU A 248 -6.33 -13.09 -0.75
N LYS A 249 -5.39 -12.76 0.12
CA LYS A 249 -5.37 -13.16 1.53
C LYS A 249 -5.64 -11.98 2.44
N ASP A 250 -6.45 -12.17 3.51
CA ASP A 250 -6.72 -11.22 4.59
C ASP A 250 -7.20 -9.83 4.11
N MET A 251 -8.05 -9.80 3.09
CA MET A 251 -8.49 -8.56 2.45
C MET A 251 -9.28 -7.63 3.37
N GLU A 252 -9.91 -8.15 4.43
CA GLU A 252 -10.59 -7.36 5.46
C GLU A 252 -9.61 -6.60 6.39
N MET A 253 -8.32 -6.92 6.37
CA MET A 253 -7.33 -6.36 7.28
C MET A 253 -6.75 -5.05 6.73
N MET A 254 -7.48 -3.96 6.92
CA MET A 254 -7.06 -2.58 6.62
C MET A 254 -6.72 -1.85 7.91
N GLN A 255 -5.46 -1.42 8.07
CA GLN A 255 -5.02 -0.63 9.22
C GLN A 255 -5.40 0.83 9.07
N PHE A 256 -6.00 1.39 10.12
CA PHE A 256 -6.22 2.83 10.25
C PHE A 256 -5.10 3.45 11.09
N HIS A 257 -4.51 4.54 10.59
CA HIS A 257 -3.51 5.28 11.34
C HIS A 257 -4.20 6.31 12.23
N PRO A 258 -3.88 6.36 13.53
CA PRO A 258 -4.58 7.26 14.44
C PRO A 258 -4.35 8.75 14.13
N THR A 259 -3.15 9.13 13.74
CA THR A 259 -2.81 10.55 13.51
C THR A 259 -2.84 10.90 12.02
N THR A 260 -4.05 10.86 11.42
CA THR A 260 -4.30 11.36 10.06
C THR A 260 -4.86 12.77 10.13
N LEU A 261 -4.20 13.71 9.47
CA LEU A 261 -4.54 15.14 9.51
C LEU A 261 -5.91 15.39 8.87
N ALA A 262 -6.80 16.04 9.59
CA ALA A 262 -8.09 16.46 9.06
C ALA A 262 -8.00 17.84 8.40
N PRO A 263 -8.73 18.07 7.27
CA PRO A 263 -9.56 17.14 6.52
C PRO A 263 -8.83 16.37 5.42
N THR A 264 -7.53 16.62 5.21
CA THR A 264 -6.78 16.26 4.00
C THR A 264 -6.39 14.78 3.90
N GLY A 265 -6.33 14.06 5.01
CA GLY A 265 -5.83 12.69 5.06
C GLY A 265 -4.30 12.55 5.11
N VAL A 266 -3.55 13.66 5.16
CA VAL A 266 -2.09 13.63 5.25
C VAL A 266 -1.64 12.97 6.55
N LEU A 267 -0.60 12.14 6.47
CA LEU A 267 -0.03 11.47 7.64
C LEU A 267 0.65 12.47 8.58
N ILE A 268 0.35 12.38 9.86
CA ILE A 268 1.20 12.90 10.92
C ILE A 268 1.91 11.70 11.56
N THR A 269 3.20 11.67 11.44
CA THR A 269 4.03 10.50 11.78
C THR A 269 3.81 10.00 13.20
N GLU A 270 3.86 8.69 13.40
CA GLU A 270 3.92 8.07 14.73
C GLU A 270 5.10 8.56 15.56
N GLY A 271 6.15 9.03 14.89
CA GLY A 271 7.30 9.66 15.53
C GLY A 271 6.93 10.79 16.48
N THR A 272 5.85 11.56 16.23
CA THR A 272 5.35 12.61 17.15
C THR A 272 4.98 12.04 18.51
N ARG A 273 4.28 10.91 18.54
CA ARG A 273 3.89 10.20 19.76
C ARG A 273 5.11 9.57 20.43
N GLY A 274 6.03 9.03 19.63
CA GLY A 274 7.34 8.54 20.11
C GLY A 274 8.20 9.63 20.77
N GLU A 275 8.09 10.89 20.28
CA GLU A 275 8.75 12.05 20.88
C GLU A 275 7.99 12.61 22.10
N GLY A 276 6.78 12.10 22.39
CA GLY A 276 6.02 12.41 23.61
C GLY A 276 4.77 13.25 23.40
N ALA A 277 4.24 13.39 22.18
CA ALA A 277 2.98 14.11 21.94
C ALA A 277 1.79 13.38 22.59
N TYR A 278 0.75 14.15 23.01
CA TYR A 278 -0.46 13.65 23.65
C TYR A 278 -1.68 13.69 22.72
N LEU A 279 -2.61 12.77 22.94
CA LEU A 279 -3.93 12.78 22.30
C LEU A 279 -4.99 13.26 23.30
N LEU A 280 -5.71 14.32 22.91
CA LEU A 280 -6.70 14.99 23.75
C LEU A 280 -8.09 14.95 23.12
N ASN A 281 -9.12 14.76 23.92
CA ASN A 281 -10.52 14.92 23.52
C ASN A 281 -11.00 16.40 23.68
N SER A 282 -12.28 16.67 23.45
CA SER A 282 -12.88 18.01 23.57
C SER A 282 -12.87 18.58 24.99
N GLU A 283 -12.74 17.74 26.00
CA GLU A 283 -12.64 18.11 27.41
C GLU A 283 -11.19 18.43 27.83
N GLY A 284 -10.22 18.30 26.90
CA GLY A 284 -8.80 18.43 27.17
C GLY A 284 -8.21 17.24 27.94
N GLU A 285 -8.92 16.13 27.99
CA GLU A 285 -8.50 14.93 28.67
C GLU A 285 -7.57 14.10 27.76
N ARG A 286 -6.48 13.60 28.31
CA ARG A 286 -5.62 12.59 27.71
C ARG A 286 -6.31 11.23 27.81
N PHE A 287 -7.29 11.00 26.92
CA PHE A 287 -8.29 9.93 27.00
C PHE A 287 -7.70 8.52 26.96
N LEU A 288 -6.49 8.33 26.41
CA LEU A 288 -5.85 7.01 26.35
C LEU A 288 -5.59 6.39 27.74
N LYS A 289 -5.64 7.18 28.82
CA LYS A 289 -5.65 6.65 30.20
C LYS A 289 -6.77 5.66 30.47
N ARG A 290 -7.90 5.76 29.74
CA ARG A 290 -9.05 4.86 29.89
C ARG A 290 -8.91 3.59 29.05
N TYR A 291 -8.23 3.66 27.91
CA TYR A 291 -8.19 2.58 26.92
C TYR A 291 -6.89 1.78 26.95
N ALA A 292 -5.77 2.42 27.24
CA ALA A 292 -4.43 1.84 27.25
C ALA A 292 -3.57 2.46 28.36
N PRO A 293 -3.89 2.22 29.65
CA PRO A 293 -3.29 2.95 30.77
C PRO A 293 -1.77 2.75 30.92
N ASN A 294 -1.22 1.65 30.44
CA ASN A 294 0.20 1.34 30.56
C ASN A 294 1.02 1.94 29.40
N ALA A 295 0.56 1.78 28.15
CA ALA A 295 1.28 2.19 26.96
C ALA A 295 0.89 3.60 26.49
N MET A 296 -0.29 4.08 26.84
CA MET A 296 -0.79 5.41 26.46
C MET A 296 -0.68 5.62 24.92
N GLU A 297 -0.09 6.72 24.46
CA GLU A 297 0.10 7.05 23.05
C GLU A 297 1.07 6.12 22.30
N LEU A 298 1.72 5.21 23.01
CA LEU A 298 2.55 4.13 22.44
C LEU A 298 1.84 2.76 22.45
N ALA A 299 0.53 2.72 22.66
CA ALA A 299 -0.27 1.54 22.39
C ALA A 299 -0.27 1.22 20.88
N SER A 300 -0.74 0.02 20.52
CA SER A 300 -0.82 -0.37 19.10
C SER A 300 -1.83 0.49 18.34
N ARG A 301 -1.63 0.64 17.03
CA ARG A 301 -2.44 1.53 16.18
C ARG A 301 -3.93 1.20 16.19
N ASP A 302 -4.26 -0.09 16.18
CA ASP A 302 -5.64 -0.55 16.24
C ASP A 302 -6.33 -0.14 17.54
N VAL A 303 -5.63 -0.23 18.68
CA VAL A 303 -6.15 0.21 19.99
C VAL A 303 -6.38 1.72 20.01
N ILE A 304 -5.41 2.51 19.54
CA ILE A 304 -5.53 3.97 19.54
C ILE A 304 -6.63 4.42 18.58
N SER A 305 -6.69 3.86 17.36
CA SER A 305 -7.73 4.22 16.40
C SER A 305 -9.14 3.90 16.88
N ARG A 306 -9.32 2.76 17.60
CA ARG A 306 -10.61 2.45 18.23
C ARG A 306 -10.93 3.43 19.37
N ALA A 307 -9.95 3.80 20.18
CA ALA A 307 -10.15 4.77 21.25
C ALA A 307 -10.56 6.15 20.70
N GLU A 308 -9.87 6.63 19.66
CA GLU A 308 -10.21 7.89 19.00
C GLU A 308 -11.60 7.86 18.36
N GLN A 309 -11.93 6.78 17.63
CA GLN A 309 -13.24 6.63 17.04
C GLN A 309 -14.34 6.61 18.10
N THR A 310 -14.11 5.95 19.25
CA THR A 310 -15.06 5.96 20.38
C THR A 310 -15.25 7.38 20.93
N GLU A 311 -14.17 8.15 21.12
CA GLU A 311 -14.29 9.54 21.59
C GLU A 311 -15.09 10.41 20.60
N ILE A 312 -14.87 10.20 19.30
CA ILE A 312 -15.59 10.92 18.25
C ILE A 312 -17.08 10.53 18.24
N ASP A 313 -17.39 9.24 18.24
CA ASP A 313 -18.76 8.70 18.15
C ASP A 313 -19.60 9.05 19.38
N GLU A 314 -18.98 9.12 20.55
CA GLU A 314 -19.63 9.52 21.81
C GLU A 314 -19.72 11.05 21.99
N GLY A 315 -19.32 11.84 20.98
CA GLY A 315 -19.46 13.30 20.98
C GLY A 315 -18.37 14.05 21.77
N ARG A 316 -17.30 13.38 22.17
CA ARG A 316 -16.15 14.01 22.83
C ARG A 316 -15.04 14.41 21.84
N GLY A 317 -15.33 14.37 20.54
CA GLY A 317 -14.49 14.96 19.50
C GLY A 317 -14.75 16.46 19.29
N ILE A 318 -13.84 17.13 18.58
CA ILE A 318 -13.97 18.52 18.12
C ILE A 318 -14.13 18.50 16.60
N ASN A 319 -15.31 18.83 16.09
CA ASN A 319 -15.62 18.78 14.65
C ASN A 319 -15.29 17.41 14.01
N GLY A 320 -15.59 16.31 14.71
CA GLY A 320 -15.31 14.95 14.24
C GLY A 320 -13.84 14.53 14.30
N ASN A 321 -13.02 15.20 15.13
CA ASN A 321 -11.59 14.90 15.30
C ASN A 321 -11.22 14.88 16.79
N VAL A 322 -10.10 14.25 17.12
CA VAL A 322 -9.37 14.44 18.37
C VAL A 322 -8.17 15.35 18.11
N MET A 323 -7.50 15.79 19.19
CA MET A 323 -6.42 16.77 19.08
C MET A 323 -5.07 16.18 19.47
N LEU A 324 -4.07 16.32 18.61
CA LEU A 324 -2.68 15.96 18.91
C LEU A 324 -1.96 17.21 19.46
N ASP A 325 -1.41 17.09 20.68
CA ASP A 325 -0.72 18.17 21.38
C ASP A 325 0.79 17.94 21.45
N LEU A 326 1.55 18.85 20.82
CA LEU A 326 3.02 18.88 20.82
C LEU A 326 3.58 20.07 21.61
N ARG A 327 2.75 21.00 22.08
CA ARG A 327 3.18 22.30 22.64
C ARG A 327 4.12 22.15 23.83
N HIS A 328 3.94 21.12 24.65
CA HIS A 328 4.77 20.83 25.82
C HIS A 328 6.18 20.31 25.49
N LEU A 329 6.42 19.88 24.22
CA LEU A 329 7.74 19.45 23.76
C LEU A 329 8.71 20.62 23.60
N GLY A 330 8.18 21.84 23.39
CA GLY A 330 8.95 23.05 23.15
C GLY A 330 9.39 23.23 21.69
N ALA A 331 9.59 24.50 21.30
CA ALA A 331 9.90 24.87 19.93
C ALA A 331 11.19 24.24 19.40
N GLU A 332 12.24 24.17 20.22
CA GLU A 332 13.55 23.63 19.83
C GLU A 332 13.43 22.17 19.37
N LYS A 333 12.80 21.32 20.19
CA LYS A 333 12.60 19.90 19.85
C LYS A 333 11.72 19.70 18.61
N ILE A 334 10.66 20.49 18.46
CA ILE A 334 9.78 20.43 17.29
C ILE A 334 10.55 20.81 16.02
N LEU A 335 11.34 21.87 16.05
CA LEU A 335 12.12 22.35 14.90
C LEU A 335 13.25 21.38 14.53
N GLU A 336 13.86 20.70 15.50
CA GLU A 336 14.96 19.76 15.26
C GLU A 336 14.48 18.40 14.77
N ARG A 337 13.42 17.82 15.40
CA ARG A 337 13.05 16.41 15.22
C ARG A 337 11.74 16.18 14.47
N LEU A 338 10.90 17.20 14.41
CA LEU A 338 9.53 17.13 13.85
C LEU A 338 9.26 18.28 12.87
N HIS A 339 10.30 18.70 12.15
CA HIS A 339 10.21 19.81 11.20
C HIS A 339 9.16 19.58 10.12
N GLY A 340 9.16 18.39 9.49
CA GLY A 340 8.19 18.00 8.47
C GLY A 340 6.77 17.97 9.02
N THR A 341 6.58 17.42 10.23
CA THR A 341 5.29 17.45 10.92
C THR A 341 4.76 18.89 11.08
N ARG A 342 5.62 19.83 11.47
CA ARG A 342 5.23 21.25 11.58
C ARG A 342 4.84 21.83 10.22
N GLU A 343 5.66 21.59 9.20
CA GLU A 343 5.41 22.08 7.84
C GLU A 343 4.08 21.54 7.27
N LEU A 344 3.82 20.25 7.43
CA LEU A 344 2.56 19.62 7.01
C LEU A 344 1.36 20.21 7.75
N SER A 345 1.46 20.39 9.07
CA SER A 345 0.37 20.96 9.88
C SER A 345 0.06 22.39 9.48
N MET A 346 1.08 23.23 9.26
CA MET A 346 0.92 24.60 8.79
C MET A 346 0.34 24.68 7.38
N THR A 347 0.82 23.80 6.48
CA THR A 347 0.42 23.82 5.06
C THR A 347 -0.99 23.32 4.85
N PHE A 348 -1.37 22.21 5.52
CA PHE A 348 -2.61 21.48 5.24
C PHE A 348 -3.73 21.67 6.27
N ALA A 349 -3.40 22.09 7.49
CA ALA A 349 -4.40 22.40 8.52
C ALA A 349 -4.38 23.88 8.97
N GLY A 350 -3.37 24.65 8.57
CA GLY A 350 -3.23 26.07 8.93
C GLY A 350 -2.87 26.28 10.41
N VAL A 351 -2.32 25.26 11.10
CA VAL A 351 -1.96 25.31 12.53
C VAL A 351 -0.45 25.17 12.73
N ASP A 352 0.13 25.97 13.61
CA ASP A 352 1.52 25.80 14.04
C ASP A 352 1.57 24.97 15.34
N PRO A 353 2.07 23.73 15.30
CA PRO A 353 2.05 22.81 16.46
C PRO A 353 2.92 23.27 17.64
N ILE A 354 3.75 24.30 17.47
CA ILE A 354 4.44 24.96 18.59
C ILE A 354 3.44 25.64 19.52
N TYR A 355 2.32 26.16 18.97
CA TYR A 355 1.35 26.99 19.69
C TYR A 355 -0.05 26.41 19.73
N GLU A 356 -0.40 25.57 18.75
CA GLU A 356 -1.77 25.12 18.49
C GLU A 356 -1.87 23.59 18.45
N LEU A 357 -3.08 23.07 18.65
CA LEU A 357 -3.38 21.65 18.58
C LEU A 357 -3.59 21.22 17.13
N ILE A 358 -3.08 20.05 16.75
CA ILE A 358 -3.27 19.49 15.41
C ILE A 358 -4.56 18.65 15.42
N PRO A 359 -5.57 18.93 14.55
CA PRO A 359 -6.75 18.09 14.43
C PRO A 359 -6.42 16.79 13.69
N VAL A 360 -6.66 15.65 14.33
CA VAL A 360 -6.39 14.32 13.78
C VAL A 360 -7.57 13.38 13.98
N ARG A 361 -7.63 12.35 13.14
CA ARG A 361 -8.62 11.26 13.24
C ARG A 361 -8.07 9.99 12.62
N PRO A 362 -8.65 8.81 12.90
CA PRO A 362 -8.26 7.59 12.21
C PRO A 362 -8.47 7.69 10.70
N GLY A 363 -7.46 7.30 9.92
CA GLY A 363 -7.55 7.25 8.45
C GLY A 363 -6.92 5.97 7.90
N ALA A 364 -7.48 5.45 6.80
CA ALA A 364 -6.96 4.25 6.14
C ALA A 364 -5.50 4.45 5.74
N HIS A 365 -4.63 3.50 6.09
CA HIS A 365 -3.19 3.73 6.02
C HIS A 365 -2.39 2.60 5.38
N TYR A 366 -2.66 1.35 5.74
CA TYR A 366 -1.92 0.20 5.25
C TYR A 366 -2.82 -1.02 5.08
N HIS A 367 -2.75 -1.64 3.90
CA HIS A 367 -3.47 -2.87 3.63
C HIS A 367 -2.60 -4.06 4.02
N MET A 368 -2.93 -4.77 5.12
CA MET A 368 -2.18 -5.95 5.55
C MET A 368 -2.45 -7.16 4.67
N GLY A 369 -3.65 -7.23 4.08
CA GLY A 369 -4.02 -8.21 3.06
C GLY A 369 -3.42 -7.89 1.69
N GLY A 370 -3.53 -8.83 0.76
CA GLY A 370 -3.01 -8.70 -0.61
C GLY A 370 -2.90 -10.04 -1.31
N VAL A 371 -2.10 -10.11 -2.37
CA VAL A 371 -1.85 -11.34 -3.14
C VAL A 371 -1.30 -12.43 -2.20
N ASP A 372 -1.96 -13.60 -2.15
CA ASP A 372 -1.45 -14.73 -1.37
C ASP A 372 -0.11 -15.21 -1.93
N THR A 373 0.92 -15.22 -1.10
CA THR A 373 2.26 -15.68 -1.45
C THR A 373 2.86 -16.53 -0.34
N ASP A 374 3.85 -17.33 -0.71
CA ASP A 374 4.77 -17.95 0.24
C ASP A 374 5.90 -16.99 0.67
N VAL A 375 6.83 -17.47 1.49
CA VAL A 375 7.99 -16.69 1.98
C VAL A 375 9.02 -16.34 0.89
N TRP A 376 8.86 -16.82 -0.32
CA TRP A 376 9.66 -16.48 -1.50
C TRP A 376 8.91 -15.54 -2.46
N GLY A 377 7.71 -15.11 -2.08
CA GLY A 377 6.83 -14.28 -2.88
C GLY A 377 6.16 -15.00 -4.05
N LEU A 378 6.24 -16.33 -4.10
CA LEU A 378 5.66 -17.15 -5.15
C LEU A 378 4.13 -17.24 -4.98
N THR A 379 3.38 -17.07 -6.06
CA THR A 379 1.95 -17.30 -6.11
C THR A 379 1.63 -18.72 -6.63
N GLU A 380 0.34 -19.10 -6.65
CA GLU A 380 -0.09 -20.36 -7.27
C GLU A 380 0.08 -20.38 -8.81
N VAL A 381 0.25 -19.21 -9.43
CA VAL A 381 0.46 -19.07 -10.88
C VAL A 381 1.96 -19.10 -11.19
N GLU A 382 2.39 -20.04 -12.03
CA GLU A 382 3.79 -20.16 -12.42
C GLU A 382 4.30 -18.87 -13.09
N GLY A 383 5.49 -18.42 -12.69
CA GLY A 383 6.12 -17.20 -13.21
C GLY A 383 5.56 -15.90 -12.63
N LEU A 384 4.60 -15.95 -11.71
CA LEU A 384 4.01 -14.78 -11.06
C LEU A 384 4.38 -14.72 -9.58
N TYR A 385 4.93 -13.57 -9.17
CA TYR A 385 5.38 -13.25 -7.81
C TYR A 385 4.75 -11.97 -7.32
N ALA A 386 4.75 -11.75 -6.00
CA ALA A 386 4.40 -10.46 -5.41
C ALA A 386 5.26 -10.16 -4.18
N ALA A 387 5.49 -8.85 -3.88
CA ALA A 387 6.23 -8.40 -2.71
C ALA A 387 5.78 -7.02 -2.22
N GLY A 388 6.07 -6.70 -0.96
CA GLY A 388 5.65 -5.47 -0.30
C GLY A 388 4.14 -5.41 -0.12
N GLU A 389 3.57 -4.21 0.09
CA GLU A 389 2.15 -4.02 0.41
C GLU A 389 1.17 -4.55 -0.65
N CYS A 390 1.63 -4.94 -1.85
CA CYS A 390 0.83 -5.65 -2.84
C CYS A 390 0.59 -7.12 -2.47
N ALA A 391 1.52 -7.71 -1.74
CA ALA A 391 1.52 -9.10 -1.31
C ALA A 391 1.03 -9.24 0.13
N CYS A 392 0.52 -10.41 0.46
CA CYS A 392 0.28 -10.84 1.82
C CYS A 392 1.11 -12.10 2.12
N VAL A 393 2.42 -11.90 2.37
CA VAL A 393 3.27 -12.95 2.95
C VAL A 393 2.92 -13.20 4.42
N SER A 394 2.05 -12.36 4.97
CA SER A 394 1.48 -12.42 6.31
C SER A 394 2.42 -12.09 7.47
N VAL A 395 3.37 -11.17 7.26
CA VAL A 395 4.18 -10.62 8.36
C VAL A 395 3.41 -9.64 9.26
N HIS A 396 2.25 -9.17 8.82
CA HIS A 396 1.49 -8.13 9.54
C HIS A 396 0.20 -8.65 10.18
N GLY A 397 -0.34 -9.76 9.70
CA GLY A 397 -1.57 -10.35 10.19
C GLY A 397 -2.71 -9.35 10.31
N ALA A 398 -3.36 -9.28 11.48
CA ALA A 398 -4.51 -8.40 11.68
C ALA A 398 -4.17 -6.94 12.00
N ASN A 399 -2.89 -6.61 12.33
CA ASN A 399 -2.47 -5.24 12.62
C ASN A 399 -0.94 -5.12 12.51
N ARG A 400 -0.46 -4.20 11.70
CA ARG A 400 0.96 -3.99 11.43
C ARG A 400 1.65 -3.21 12.54
N LEU A 401 2.78 -3.72 13.02
CA LEU A 401 3.69 -2.98 13.89
C LEU A 401 4.31 -1.78 13.16
N GLY A 402 4.30 -0.60 13.77
CA GLY A 402 4.92 0.60 13.19
C GLY A 402 6.39 0.34 12.83
N GLY A 403 6.84 0.83 11.67
CA GLY A 403 8.22 0.64 11.17
C GLY A 403 8.46 -0.65 10.38
N ASN A 404 7.59 -1.66 10.45
CA ASN A 404 7.77 -2.92 9.72
C ASN A 404 7.41 -2.83 8.23
N ALA A 405 6.57 -1.87 7.78
CA ALA A 405 6.20 -1.77 6.37
C ALA A 405 7.42 -1.52 5.46
N LEU A 406 8.26 -0.55 5.80
CA LEU A 406 9.48 -0.31 5.03
C LEU A 406 10.44 -1.50 5.11
N MET A 407 10.55 -2.15 6.29
CA MET A 407 11.40 -3.33 6.44
C MET A 407 10.94 -4.49 5.57
N GLU A 408 9.63 -4.76 5.53
CA GLU A 408 9.05 -5.76 4.64
C GLU A 408 9.42 -5.49 3.17
N THR A 409 9.30 -4.24 2.71
CA THR A 409 9.63 -3.91 1.31
C THR A 409 11.09 -4.20 0.98
N ILE A 410 12.01 -4.01 1.91
CA ILE A 410 13.44 -4.26 1.71
C ILE A 410 13.75 -5.75 1.78
N THR A 411 13.35 -6.42 2.86
CA THR A 411 13.66 -7.85 3.07
C THR A 411 12.99 -8.73 2.04
N TYR A 412 11.67 -8.57 1.83
CA TYR A 412 10.94 -9.40 0.86
C TYR A 412 11.20 -8.97 -0.58
N GLY A 413 11.42 -7.68 -0.87
CA GLY A 413 11.90 -7.25 -2.19
C GLY A 413 13.19 -7.97 -2.59
N LYS A 414 14.17 -8.03 -1.68
CA LYS A 414 15.43 -8.77 -1.87
C LYS A 414 15.20 -10.27 -2.14
N ARG A 415 14.43 -10.92 -1.26
CA ARG A 415 14.18 -12.37 -1.35
C ARG A 415 13.46 -12.78 -2.62
N VAL A 416 12.39 -12.05 -2.93
CA VAL A 416 11.56 -12.31 -4.11
C VAL A 416 12.36 -12.03 -5.40
N GLY A 417 13.09 -10.92 -5.45
CA GLY A 417 13.94 -10.58 -6.59
C GLY A 417 14.97 -11.67 -6.88
N ARG A 418 15.62 -12.18 -5.85
CA ARG A 418 16.60 -13.29 -5.99
C ARG A 418 15.96 -14.57 -6.47
N HIS A 419 14.87 -15.00 -5.84
CA HIS A 419 14.20 -16.24 -6.21
C HIS A 419 13.63 -16.20 -7.63
N ALA A 420 12.99 -15.10 -8.01
CA ALA A 420 12.45 -14.90 -9.36
C ALA A 420 13.56 -14.92 -10.42
N ALA A 421 14.72 -14.31 -10.14
CA ALA A 421 15.87 -14.33 -11.03
C ALA A 421 16.45 -15.74 -11.19
N ASP A 422 16.70 -16.47 -10.09
CA ASP A 422 17.22 -17.84 -10.12
C ASP A 422 16.28 -18.76 -10.92
N TRP A 423 14.95 -18.60 -10.75
CA TRP A 423 13.95 -19.33 -11.53
C TRP A 423 13.98 -18.91 -13.02
N ALA A 424 14.05 -17.62 -13.34
CA ALA A 424 14.05 -17.12 -14.71
C ALA A 424 15.30 -17.56 -15.49
N LEU A 425 16.46 -17.59 -14.85
CA LEU A 425 17.71 -18.04 -15.45
C LEU A 425 17.72 -19.56 -15.75
N ALA A 426 16.95 -20.35 -14.97
CA ALA A 426 16.81 -21.79 -15.19
C ALA A 426 15.75 -22.15 -16.26
N ASN A 427 14.92 -21.19 -16.69
CA ASN A 427 13.77 -21.43 -17.57
C ASN A 427 13.91 -20.76 -18.93
N THR A 428 13.19 -21.31 -19.94
CA THR A 428 13.26 -20.87 -21.32
C THR A 428 12.33 -19.70 -21.65
N THR A 429 12.55 -19.13 -22.81
CA THR A 429 11.99 -17.90 -23.36
C THR A 429 10.46 -17.87 -23.47
N VAL A 430 9.95 -16.67 -23.40
CA VAL A 430 8.55 -16.23 -23.38
C VAL A 430 8.02 -16.04 -24.81
N GLU A 431 6.79 -16.45 -25.03
CA GLU A 431 5.97 -16.03 -26.16
C GLU A 431 4.74 -15.30 -25.65
N VAL A 432 4.54 -14.05 -26.10
CA VAL A 432 3.30 -13.33 -25.86
C VAL A 432 2.29 -13.75 -26.92
N PRO A 433 1.16 -14.38 -26.54
CA PRO A 433 0.15 -14.78 -27.51
C PRO A 433 -0.50 -13.54 -28.16
N PRO A 434 -0.55 -13.44 -29.50
CA PRO A 434 -1.19 -12.31 -30.18
C PRO A 434 -2.66 -12.08 -29.83
N SER A 435 -3.36 -13.13 -29.37
CA SER A 435 -4.76 -13.04 -28.93
C SER A 435 -4.92 -12.16 -27.68
N VAL A 436 -3.98 -12.18 -26.75
CA VAL A 436 -4.04 -11.39 -25.51
C VAL A 436 -3.95 -9.90 -25.81
N GLU A 437 -3.08 -9.51 -26.76
CA GLU A 437 -2.97 -8.12 -27.22
C GLU A 437 -4.25 -7.66 -27.92
N ALA A 438 -4.78 -8.48 -28.83
CA ALA A 438 -6.01 -8.16 -29.56
C ALA A 438 -7.22 -8.01 -28.65
N ASP A 439 -7.32 -8.83 -27.61
CA ASP A 439 -8.39 -8.74 -26.62
C ASP A 439 -8.24 -7.46 -25.78
N ALA A 440 -7.03 -7.13 -25.34
CA ALA A 440 -6.75 -5.89 -24.62
C ALA A 440 -7.09 -4.66 -25.47
N GLU A 441 -6.67 -4.63 -26.73
CA GLU A 441 -6.98 -3.53 -27.65
C GLU A 441 -8.50 -3.38 -27.85
N ARG A 442 -9.22 -4.47 -28.02
CA ARG A 442 -10.68 -4.44 -28.19
C ARG A 442 -11.37 -3.85 -26.97
N GLU A 443 -11.07 -4.32 -25.74
CA GLU A 443 -11.69 -3.84 -24.53
C GLU A 443 -11.40 -2.35 -24.27
N LEU A 444 -10.17 -1.92 -24.51
CA LEU A 444 -9.79 -0.52 -24.37
C LEU A 444 -10.54 0.36 -25.36
N LYS A 445 -10.65 -0.10 -26.61
CA LYS A 445 -11.39 0.60 -27.66
C LYS A 445 -12.87 0.69 -27.32
N GLU A 446 -13.49 -0.38 -26.83
CA GLU A 446 -14.89 -0.38 -26.40
C GLU A 446 -15.13 0.68 -25.32
N LEU A 447 -14.22 0.82 -24.34
CA LEU A 447 -14.29 1.85 -23.30
C LEU A 447 -14.14 3.27 -23.88
N LEU A 448 -13.15 3.48 -24.75
CA LEU A 448 -12.89 4.79 -25.38
C LEU A 448 -13.98 5.21 -26.37
N ASP A 449 -14.64 4.26 -27.03
CA ASP A 449 -15.71 4.55 -28.01
C ASP A 449 -17.07 4.89 -27.37
N ARG A 450 -17.24 4.62 -26.08
CA ARG A 450 -18.47 4.99 -25.36
C ARG A 450 -18.69 6.51 -25.41
N ARG A 451 -19.93 6.92 -25.72
CA ARG A 451 -20.30 8.33 -25.91
C ARG A 451 -21.22 8.87 -24.83
N ASP A 452 -21.90 7.98 -24.12
CA ASP A 452 -22.89 8.30 -23.11
C ASP A 452 -22.73 7.35 -21.92
N GLY A 453 -22.84 7.88 -20.71
CA GLY A 453 -22.67 7.12 -19.49
C GLY A 453 -22.26 7.98 -18.30
N GLU A 454 -21.72 7.35 -17.27
CA GLU A 454 -21.32 7.98 -16.00
C GLU A 454 -19.81 8.22 -15.94
N ARG A 455 -19.42 9.31 -15.29
CA ARG A 455 -18.00 9.64 -15.11
C ARG A 455 -17.37 8.78 -14.01
N PRO A 456 -16.12 8.28 -14.17
CA PRO A 456 -15.46 7.42 -13.19
C PRO A 456 -15.38 8.01 -11.79
N TRP A 457 -15.09 9.31 -11.68
CA TRP A 457 -14.92 9.98 -10.41
C TRP A 457 -16.17 9.97 -9.53
N SER A 458 -17.37 10.03 -10.11
CA SER A 458 -18.65 9.98 -9.37
C SER A 458 -18.82 8.64 -8.64
N ILE A 459 -18.54 7.53 -9.32
CA ILE A 459 -18.58 6.19 -8.74
C ILE A 459 -17.46 6.02 -7.70
N ARG A 460 -16.27 6.55 -7.99
CA ARG A 460 -15.11 6.47 -7.08
C ARG A 460 -15.36 7.20 -5.76
N ASP A 461 -15.93 8.39 -5.80
CA ASP A 461 -16.24 9.18 -4.61
C ASP A 461 -17.31 8.48 -3.75
N GLU A 462 -18.35 7.92 -4.38
CA GLU A 462 -19.39 7.15 -3.69
C GLU A 462 -18.81 5.86 -3.06
N LEU A 463 -17.96 5.13 -3.78
CA LEU A 463 -17.25 3.96 -3.26
C LEU A 463 -16.42 4.34 -2.03
N ALA A 464 -15.56 5.34 -2.15
CA ALA A 464 -14.65 5.74 -1.08
C ALA A 464 -15.41 6.27 0.16
N GLY A 465 -16.47 7.03 -0.05
CA GLY A 465 -17.35 7.52 1.02
C GLY A 465 -18.06 6.39 1.74
N SER A 466 -18.69 5.48 1.00
CA SER A 466 -19.44 4.36 1.57
C SER A 466 -18.52 3.35 2.27
N MET A 467 -17.33 3.05 1.72
CA MET A 467 -16.33 2.21 2.39
C MET A 467 -15.88 2.82 3.72
N HIS A 468 -15.66 4.13 3.76
CA HIS A 468 -15.30 4.82 5.01
C HIS A 468 -16.40 4.72 6.07
N GLU A 469 -17.67 4.87 5.66
CA GLU A 469 -18.84 4.81 6.55
C GLU A 469 -19.16 3.40 7.03
N ASN A 470 -19.18 2.41 6.13
CA ASN A 470 -19.73 1.09 6.40
C ASN A 470 -18.68 0.00 6.65
N PHE A 471 -17.39 0.28 6.32
CA PHE A 471 -16.27 -0.67 6.45
C PHE A 471 -15.02 0.01 7.05
N GLY A 472 -15.23 0.96 7.98
CA GLY A 472 -14.20 1.75 8.66
C GLY A 472 -13.55 1.05 9.85
N VAL A 473 -13.22 1.84 10.89
CA VAL A 473 -12.60 1.36 12.14
C VAL A 473 -13.51 0.38 12.86
N PHE A 474 -14.78 0.72 13.05
CA PHE A 474 -15.80 -0.18 13.58
C PHE A 474 -16.66 -0.73 12.45
N ARG A 475 -16.99 -2.01 12.55
CA ARG A 475 -17.73 -2.75 11.53
C ARG A 475 -18.92 -3.43 12.15
N ARG A 476 -20.07 -3.35 11.51
CA ARG A 476 -21.32 -3.98 11.90
C ARG A 476 -21.84 -4.83 10.77
N GLU A 477 -22.46 -5.94 11.07
CA GLU A 477 -22.98 -6.84 10.04
C GLU A 477 -23.96 -6.16 9.09
N ASP A 478 -24.89 -5.35 9.63
CA ASP A 478 -25.87 -4.63 8.83
C ASP A 478 -25.22 -3.59 7.89
N GLN A 479 -24.21 -2.86 8.37
CA GLN A 479 -23.43 -1.91 7.56
C GLN A 479 -22.60 -2.60 6.48
N MET A 480 -21.92 -3.70 6.82
CA MET A 480 -21.15 -4.47 5.84
C MET A 480 -22.03 -5.10 4.77
N ARG A 481 -23.24 -5.60 5.11
CA ARG A 481 -24.21 -6.09 4.12
C ARG A 481 -24.68 -4.97 3.19
N LYS A 482 -25.02 -3.82 3.76
CA LYS A 482 -25.35 -2.61 2.99
C LYS A 482 -24.18 -2.21 2.05
N GLN A 483 -22.94 -2.31 2.54
CA GLN A 483 -21.77 -2.03 1.70
C GLN A 483 -21.64 -3.00 0.53
N GLY A 484 -21.93 -4.28 0.72
CA GLY A 484 -21.97 -5.26 -0.37
C GLY A 484 -22.98 -4.87 -1.45
N GLU A 485 -24.20 -4.51 -1.06
CA GLU A 485 -25.25 -4.04 -2.00
C GLU A 485 -24.81 -2.76 -2.75
N ILE A 486 -24.14 -1.83 -2.06
CA ILE A 486 -23.60 -0.62 -2.70
C ILE A 486 -22.54 -0.99 -3.72
N VAL A 487 -21.58 -1.83 -3.37
CA VAL A 487 -20.49 -2.26 -4.27
C VAL A 487 -21.06 -2.95 -5.51
N ASP A 488 -22.04 -3.83 -5.36
CA ASP A 488 -22.68 -4.51 -6.50
C ASP A 488 -23.38 -3.49 -7.42
N GLY A 489 -24.13 -2.53 -6.87
CA GLY A 489 -24.74 -1.45 -7.64
C GLY A 489 -23.72 -0.55 -8.34
N LEU A 490 -22.57 -0.25 -7.70
CA LEU A 490 -21.50 0.53 -8.31
C LEU A 490 -20.79 -0.25 -9.44
N ARG A 491 -20.66 -1.57 -9.32
CA ARG A 491 -20.12 -2.43 -10.38
C ARG A 491 -21.04 -2.46 -11.60
N GLU A 492 -22.35 -2.54 -11.41
CA GLU A 492 -23.32 -2.43 -12.52
C GLU A 492 -23.23 -1.06 -13.22
N ARG A 493 -23.03 0.03 -12.47
CA ARG A 493 -22.86 1.38 -13.02
C ARG A 493 -21.54 1.53 -13.77
N TYR A 494 -20.47 0.87 -13.29
CA TYR A 494 -19.16 0.86 -13.95
C TYR A 494 -19.20 0.31 -15.38
N GLU A 495 -20.08 -0.63 -15.68
CA GLU A 495 -20.28 -1.13 -17.05
C GLU A 495 -20.66 -0.03 -18.05
N ARG A 496 -21.16 1.12 -17.57
CA ARG A 496 -21.57 2.28 -18.36
C ARG A 496 -20.69 3.50 -18.14
N VAL A 497 -19.50 3.30 -17.59
CA VAL A 497 -18.52 4.39 -17.42
C VAL A 497 -18.04 4.89 -18.78
N ILE A 498 -17.88 6.21 -18.89
CA ILE A 498 -17.32 6.89 -20.07
C ILE A 498 -15.98 7.52 -19.74
N VAL A 499 -15.07 7.52 -20.70
CA VAL A 499 -13.85 8.30 -20.72
C VAL A 499 -14.11 9.52 -21.60
N GLU A 500 -14.14 10.72 -21.03
CA GLU A 500 -14.43 11.95 -21.81
C GLU A 500 -13.23 12.41 -22.63
N ASP A 501 -12.04 12.33 -22.08
CA ASP A 501 -10.81 12.58 -22.83
C ASP A 501 -10.57 11.45 -23.83
N LYS A 502 -10.61 11.78 -25.11
CA LYS A 502 -10.35 10.85 -26.23
C LYS A 502 -8.91 10.94 -26.73
N GLY A 503 -8.04 11.70 -26.05
CA GLY A 503 -6.62 11.75 -26.35
C GLY A 503 -5.92 10.47 -25.88
N ASN A 504 -4.74 10.21 -26.45
CA ASN A 504 -3.95 9.04 -26.08
C ASN A 504 -2.85 9.38 -25.08
N VAL A 505 -2.28 10.59 -25.16
CA VAL A 505 -1.13 11.03 -24.37
C VAL A 505 -1.60 11.58 -23.02
N PHE A 506 -1.06 11.06 -21.92
CA PHE A 506 -1.45 11.43 -20.55
C PHE A 506 -2.96 11.45 -20.30
N ASN A 507 -3.68 10.47 -20.85
CA ASN A 507 -5.11 10.33 -20.63
C ASN A 507 -5.39 9.84 -19.19
N ASN A 508 -5.43 10.78 -18.26
CA ASN A 508 -5.71 10.49 -16.85
C ASN A 508 -7.16 10.05 -16.62
N ASP A 509 -8.09 10.45 -17.47
CA ASP A 509 -9.50 10.03 -17.40
C ASP A 509 -9.62 8.53 -17.70
N LEU A 510 -8.84 8.03 -18.68
CA LEU A 510 -8.73 6.60 -18.97
C LEU A 510 -8.11 5.83 -17.79
N THR A 511 -6.98 6.30 -17.26
CA THR A 511 -6.33 5.60 -16.13
C THR A 511 -7.23 5.57 -14.90
N GLN A 512 -7.95 6.64 -14.58
CA GLN A 512 -8.92 6.66 -13.49
C GLN A 512 -10.09 5.69 -13.71
N ALA A 513 -10.55 5.53 -14.95
CA ALA A 513 -11.59 4.55 -15.26
C ALA A 513 -11.09 3.11 -15.04
N LEU A 514 -9.86 2.79 -15.45
CA LEU A 514 -9.26 1.48 -15.26
C LEU A 514 -8.96 1.18 -13.77
N GLU A 515 -8.41 2.15 -13.04
CA GLU A 515 -8.18 2.06 -11.59
C GLU A 515 -9.48 1.84 -10.80
N LEU A 516 -10.58 2.49 -11.22
CA LEU A 516 -11.89 2.29 -10.60
C LEU A 516 -12.37 0.85 -10.74
N GLY A 517 -12.14 0.21 -11.89
CA GLY A 517 -12.43 -1.21 -12.08
C GLY A 517 -11.71 -2.09 -11.06
N PHE A 518 -10.41 -1.85 -10.85
CA PHE A 518 -9.62 -2.55 -9.84
C PHE A 518 -10.15 -2.32 -8.42
N LEU A 519 -10.43 -1.07 -8.05
CA LEU A 519 -10.97 -0.75 -6.72
C LEU A 519 -12.31 -1.42 -6.45
N LEU A 520 -13.22 -1.49 -7.43
CA LEU A 520 -14.51 -2.15 -7.30
C LEU A 520 -14.38 -3.67 -7.09
N GLU A 521 -13.46 -4.32 -7.80
CA GLU A 521 -13.17 -5.75 -7.62
C GLU A 521 -12.60 -6.03 -6.21
N LEU A 522 -11.67 -5.19 -5.74
CA LEU A 522 -11.10 -5.33 -4.41
C LEU A 522 -12.13 -5.07 -3.30
N ALA A 523 -12.99 -4.06 -3.44
CA ALA A 523 -14.07 -3.81 -2.49
C ALA A 523 -15.04 -5.00 -2.42
N ALA A 524 -15.37 -5.59 -3.58
CA ALA A 524 -16.20 -6.80 -3.65
C ALA A 524 -15.57 -8.00 -2.94
N CYS A 525 -14.25 -8.09 -2.90
CA CYS A 525 -13.51 -9.12 -2.15
C CYS A 525 -13.42 -8.81 -0.63
N MET A 526 -13.22 -7.55 -0.26
CA MET A 526 -13.05 -7.14 1.15
C MET A 526 -14.31 -7.37 1.99
N VAL A 527 -15.47 -7.03 1.46
CA VAL A 527 -16.74 -7.08 2.20
C VAL A 527 -17.10 -8.50 2.66
N PRO A 528 -17.11 -9.54 1.79
CA PRO A 528 -17.39 -10.91 2.23
C PRO A 528 -16.34 -11.46 3.20
N CYS A 529 -15.05 -11.13 3.05
CA CYS A 529 -14.03 -11.51 4.03
C CYS A 529 -14.37 -10.95 5.42
N GLY A 530 -14.76 -9.67 5.52
CA GLY A 530 -15.16 -9.05 6.79
C GLY A 530 -16.46 -9.63 7.37
N LEU A 531 -17.42 -10.02 6.53
CA LEU A 531 -18.68 -10.66 6.97
C LEU A 531 -18.45 -12.06 7.54
N GLU A 532 -17.59 -12.86 6.87
CA GLU A 532 -17.30 -14.24 7.27
C GLU A 532 -16.43 -14.31 8.54
N ARG A 533 -15.57 -13.32 8.82
CA ARG A 533 -14.79 -13.24 10.06
C ARG A 533 -15.65 -12.70 11.21
N LYS A 534 -16.21 -13.62 12.01
CA LYS A 534 -17.13 -13.30 13.12
C LYS A 534 -16.38 -13.18 14.45
N GLU A 535 -15.43 -12.28 14.51
CA GLU A 535 -14.62 -11.94 15.69
C GLU A 535 -14.17 -10.48 15.62
N SER A 536 -13.55 -9.98 16.69
CA SER A 536 -12.76 -8.75 16.67
C SER A 536 -11.29 -9.08 16.86
N ARG A 537 -10.45 -8.78 15.84
CA ARG A 537 -9.00 -9.03 15.84
C ARG A 537 -8.26 -7.89 15.13
N GLY A 538 -7.33 -7.25 15.82
CA GLY A 538 -6.52 -6.18 15.26
C GLY A 538 -7.34 -5.05 14.64
N ALA A 539 -7.15 -4.81 13.35
CA ALA A 539 -7.87 -3.80 12.57
C ALA A 539 -9.31 -4.20 12.22
N HIS A 540 -9.65 -5.49 12.29
CA HIS A 540 -11.02 -5.95 12.10
C HIS A 540 -11.77 -5.92 13.43
N SER A 541 -12.51 -4.84 13.69
CA SER A 541 -13.21 -4.61 14.95
C SER A 541 -14.73 -4.61 14.76
N ARG A 542 -15.42 -5.54 15.42
CA ARG A 542 -16.89 -5.74 15.39
C ARG A 542 -17.50 -5.65 16.78
N PRO A 543 -17.32 -4.51 17.49
CA PRO A 543 -17.67 -4.41 18.92
C PRO A 543 -19.16 -4.59 19.21
N TYR A 544 -20.03 -4.44 18.22
CA TYR A 544 -21.49 -4.54 18.36
C TYR A 544 -22.04 -5.94 18.06
N ASP A 545 -21.31 -6.73 17.23
CA ASP A 545 -21.76 -8.05 16.80
C ASP A 545 -20.92 -9.17 17.43
N TYR A 546 -19.59 -9.04 17.36
CA TYR A 546 -18.61 -10.04 17.81
C TYR A 546 -17.42 -9.34 18.49
N PRO A 547 -17.57 -8.85 19.74
CA PRO A 547 -16.57 -8.03 20.41
C PRO A 547 -15.27 -8.75 20.77
N GLU A 548 -15.33 -10.07 20.93
CA GLU A 548 -14.21 -10.88 21.40
C GLU A 548 -13.37 -11.43 20.24
N ARG A 549 -12.09 -11.66 20.51
CA ARG A 549 -11.20 -12.46 19.66
C ARG A 549 -11.49 -13.95 19.87
N ASP A 550 -11.59 -14.69 18.79
CA ASP A 550 -11.91 -16.13 18.81
C ASP A 550 -10.80 -16.93 18.13
N ASP A 551 -9.83 -17.39 18.95
CA ASP A 551 -8.69 -18.16 18.46
C ASP A 551 -9.07 -19.60 18.08
N GLU A 552 -10.18 -20.14 18.58
CA GLU A 552 -10.62 -21.50 18.26
C GLU A 552 -11.14 -21.60 16.80
N HIS A 553 -11.92 -20.60 16.37
CA HIS A 553 -12.60 -20.64 15.09
C HIS A 553 -11.95 -19.77 14.01
N TYR A 554 -11.25 -18.66 14.40
CA TYR A 554 -10.78 -17.63 13.47
C TYR A 554 -9.27 -17.34 13.49
N LEU A 555 -8.45 -18.13 14.21
CA LEU A 555 -6.98 -18.05 14.07
C LEU A 555 -6.55 -18.69 12.73
N LYS A 556 -6.99 -18.08 11.64
CA LYS A 556 -6.76 -18.50 10.26
C LYS A 556 -6.95 -17.32 9.31
N HIS A 557 -6.27 -17.34 8.19
CA HIS A 557 -6.38 -16.36 7.13
C HIS A 557 -7.67 -16.56 6.34
N THR A 558 -8.30 -15.48 5.90
CA THR A 558 -9.26 -15.53 4.80
C THR A 558 -8.50 -15.62 3.48
N LEU A 559 -9.02 -16.45 2.56
CA LEU A 559 -8.62 -16.45 1.15
C LEU A 559 -9.83 -16.11 0.30
N VAL A 560 -9.73 -15.14 -0.59
CA VAL A 560 -10.81 -14.82 -1.51
C VAL A 560 -10.36 -15.01 -2.94
N SER A 561 -11.11 -15.82 -3.68
CA SER A 561 -10.93 -16.09 -5.11
C SER A 561 -12.14 -15.58 -5.88
N TRP A 562 -11.94 -15.25 -7.16
CA TRP A 562 -13.04 -14.86 -8.04
C TRP A 562 -13.54 -16.06 -8.82
N VAL A 563 -14.74 -16.56 -8.49
CA VAL A 563 -15.31 -17.80 -9.06
C VAL A 563 -16.75 -17.54 -9.52
N ASP A 564 -17.09 -17.98 -10.72
CA ASP A 564 -18.45 -17.86 -11.28
C ASP A 564 -19.05 -16.44 -11.23
N GLY A 565 -18.18 -15.42 -11.45
CA GLY A 565 -18.57 -14.02 -11.52
C GLY A 565 -18.65 -13.29 -10.17
N GLY A 566 -18.22 -13.92 -9.06
CA GLY A 566 -18.20 -13.30 -7.74
C GLY A 566 -17.11 -13.79 -6.80
N PRO A 567 -16.93 -13.11 -5.67
CA PRO A 567 -15.95 -13.51 -4.66
C PRO A 567 -16.41 -14.73 -3.87
N ARG A 568 -15.51 -15.70 -3.67
CA ARG A 568 -15.69 -16.85 -2.77
C ARG A 568 -14.61 -16.82 -1.70
N VAL A 569 -15.03 -16.89 -0.44
CA VAL A 569 -14.12 -16.89 0.72
C VAL A 569 -13.85 -18.33 1.16
N ASP A 570 -12.58 -18.65 1.28
CA ASP A 570 -12.02 -19.87 1.85
C ASP A 570 -11.08 -19.53 3.01
N TRP A 571 -10.47 -20.52 3.66
CA TRP A 571 -9.64 -20.32 4.85
C TRP A 571 -8.31 -21.06 4.74
N LYS A 572 -7.22 -20.42 5.24
CA LYS A 572 -5.87 -20.98 5.31
C LYS A 572 -5.36 -20.92 6.76
N PRO A 573 -4.75 -21.98 7.32
CA PRO A 573 -4.22 -21.93 8.68
C PRO A 573 -3.05 -20.96 8.79
N VAL A 574 -2.90 -20.35 9.97
CA VAL A 574 -1.72 -19.54 10.32
C VAL A 574 -0.53 -20.47 10.61
N THR A 575 0.64 -20.11 10.14
CA THR A 575 1.90 -20.79 10.47
C THR A 575 2.40 -20.36 11.85
N MET A 576 2.34 -21.26 12.82
CA MET A 576 2.85 -21.01 14.18
C MET A 576 4.12 -21.82 14.44
N THR A 577 5.20 -21.14 14.81
CA THR A 577 6.51 -21.77 15.10
C THR A 577 6.83 -21.79 16.60
N LYS A 578 6.62 -20.69 17.31
CA LYS A 578 7.04 -20.53 18.71
C LYS A 578 5.94 -20.03 19.64
N TRP A 579 5.23 -18.98 19.28
CA TRP A 579 4.38 -18.22 20.19
C TRP A 579 2.90 -18.57 20.04
N GLN A 580 2.30 -19.02 21.13
CA GLN A 580 0.87 -19.25 21.20
C GLN A 580 0.10 -17.94 21.47
N PRO A 581 -1.16 -17.81 20.99
CA PRO A 581 -1.98 -16.64 21.25
C PRO A 581 -2.12 -16.34 22.73
N GLN A 582 -1.96 -15.07 23.09
CA GLN A 582 -2.14 -14.55 24.44
C GLN A 582 -2.99 -13.27 24.39
N GLU A 583 -3.58 -12.88 25.48
CA GLU A 583 -4.27 -11.59 25.60
C GLU A 583 -3.26 -10.44 25.41
N ARG A 584 -3.63 -9.47 24.56
CA ARG A 584 -2.81 -8.27 24.36
C ARG A 584 -3.16 -7.23 25.41
N THR A 585 -2.21 -6.90 26.27
CA THR A 585 -2.32 -5.83 27.28
C THR A 585 -1.45 -4.64 26.90
N TYR A 586 -2.01 -3.41 26.94
CA TYR A 586 -1.36 -2.14 26.62
C TYR A 586 -1.52 -1.08 27.71
#